data_8efc6812f38fc9a8dd67673614ab81be
#
_entry.id   8efc6812f38fc9a8dd67673614ab81be
#
_cell.length_a   1.000
_cell.length_b   1.000
_cell.length_c   1.000
_cell.angle_alpha   90.00
_cell.angle_beta   90.00
_cell.angle_gamma   90.00
#
_symmetry.space_group_name_H-M   'P 1'
#
loop_
_entity.id
_entity.type
_entity.pdbx_description
1 polymer ?
#
loop_
_entity_poly.entity_id
_entity_poly.type
_entity_poly.pdbx_seq_one_letter_code
_entity_poly.pdbx_strand_id
1 'polypeptide(L)'
;VIDVGTRLAAPFCAGLLGEMGAEVIKVEQPAGGDFMRTIGPFEDGYSLFWAVEGRGRRSATLDLRRSRGQDLFRQLAAHADVICENFRPGTMEEWHIGPADLDPRLVLVRISVFGQNGPKAQRPGLDRMGIGYGGLMYLTGYPDSPPVRPGVTVSDYLTGAFCAQAAVAALYARDARGRGTGAVIDASLYGSILRILEWTIAAYDRLGIVRQREGNRLPNSAPLDNYPTADGRYICIVAGSDANFARLCRAMDRLELTEDPRFTTLAQRAANADVINGIVAEWTAPRNATEIEATCVAADVPVASAYTVADIVSDEQVSARGDVVTVEDPVLGPVRQQAPFPRMVGAPPVVPSGAPCLGEHNREIWCDLVGLSEDELAGLAAEGIV
;
A
#
# COMPACT_ATOMS: atom_id res chain seq x y z
N VAL A 1 -2.41 8.17 18.00
CA VAL A 1 -1.62 8.46 16.79
C VAL A 1 -2.05 9.80 16.22
N ILE A 2 -1.11 10.66 15.89
CA ILE A 2 -1.38 11.90 15.15
C ILE A 2 -0.88 11.71 13.71
N ASP A 3 -1.76 11.92 12.75
CA ASP A 3 -1.46 11.95 11.32
C ASP A 3 -1.44 13.41 10.84
N VAL A 4 -0.25 13.98 10.64
CA VAL A 4 -0.08 15.29 10.02
C VAL A 4 0.35 15.19 8.55
N GLY A 5 0.50 13.94 8.06
CA GLY A 5 0.82 13.68 6.67
C GLY A 5 -0.24 14.20 5.70
N THR A 6 0.08 14.21 4.45
CA THR A 6 -0.87 14.52 3.37
C THR A 6 -0.78 13.45 2.29
N ARG A 7 -1.80 13.32 1.48
CA ARG A 7 -1.89 12.32 0.41
C ARG A 7 -1.95 10.91 0.98
N LEU A 8 -0.90 10.07 0.83
CA LEU A 8 -1.05 8.64 1.01
C LEU A 8 -0.06 8.00 2.00
N ALA A 9 1.24 8.07 1.80
CA ALA A 9 2.20 7.22 2.52
C ALA A 9 2.12 7.32 4.06
N ALA A 10 2.22 8.51 4.63
CA ALA A 10 2.11 8.70 6.08
C ALA A 10 0.67 8.53 6.58
N PRO A 11 -0.36 9.07 5.89
CA PRO A 11 -1.75 8.78 6.23
C PRO A 11 -2.08 7.28 6.21
N PHE A 12 -1.59 6.52 5.24
CA PHE A 12 -1.80 5.07 5.20
C PHE A 12 -1.13 4.35 6.38
N CYS A 13 0.09 4.76 6.75
CA CYS A 13 0.75 4.25 7.97
C CYS A 13 -0.12 4.46 9.22
N ALA A 14 -0.64 5.68 9.41
CA ALA A 14 -1.52 6.01 10.52
C ALA A 14 -2.85 5.24 10.45
N GLY A 15 -3.43 5.09 9.25
CA GLY A 15 -4.64 4.31 9.01
C GLY A 15 -4.50 2.85 9.41
N LEU A 16 -3.38 2.21 9.04
CA LEU A 16 -3.09 0.82 9.44
C LEU A 16 -2.98 0.67 10.96
N LEU A 17 -2.37 1.64 11.66
CA LEU A 17 -2.33 1.63 13.12
C LEU A 17 -3.75 1.77 13.70
N GLY A 18 -4.61 2.60 13.09
CA GLY A 18 -6.01 2.74 13.46
C GLY A 18 -6.81 1.44 13.26
N GLU A 19 -6.62 0.77 12.12
CA GLU A 19 -7.26 -0.53 11.84
C GLU A 19 -6.79 -1.64 12.81
N MET A 20 -5.67 -1.45 13.49
CA MET A 20 -5.17 -2.33 14.55
C MET A 20 -5.55 -1.88 15.97
N GLY A 21 -6.41 -0.85 16.11
CA GLY A 21 -6.99 -0.41 17.38
C GLY A 21 -6.40 0.88 17.97
N ALA A 22 -5.52 1.58 17.27
CA ALA A 22 -5.08 2.90 17.72
C ALA A 22 -6.14 3.96 17.44
N GLU A 23 -6.29 4.94 18.33
CA GLU A 23 -7.02 6.17 18.03
C GLU A 23 -6.17 7.06 17.12
N VAL A 24 -6.73 7.50 15.99
CA VAL A 24 -6.04 8.31 15.00
C VAL A 24 -6.69 9.68 14.88
N ILE A 25 -5.91 10.73 15.11
CA ILE A 25 -6.29 12.12 14.89
C ILE A 25 -5.58 12.59 13.61
N LYS A 26 -6.36 12.89 12.59
CA LYS A 26 -5.90 13.50 11.34
C LYS A 26 -5.90 15.01 11.50
N VAL A 27 -4.72 15.62 11.48
CA VAL A 27 -4.57 17.08 11.52
C VAL A 27 -4.44 17.60 10.09
N GLU A 28 -5.36 18.48 9.72
CA GLU A 28 -5.51 18.98 8.35
C GLU A 28 -5.43 20.52 8.32
N GLN A 29 -5.09 21.08 7.16
CA GLN A 29 -5.18 22.52 6.97
C GLN A 29 -6.64 22.99 7.04
N PRO A 30 -6.97 24.11 7.71
CA PRO A 30 -8.33 24.63 7.75
C PRO A 30 -8.92 24.93 6.37
N ALA A 31 -8.08 25.45 5.46
CA ALA A 31 -8.48 25.75 4.10
C ALA A 31 -8.29 24.52 3.18
N GLY A 32 -9.34 23.73 3.03
CA GLY A 32 -9.43 22.65 2.03
C GLY A 32 -8.97 21.26 2.49
N GLY A 33 -8.38 21.12 3.67
CA GLY A 33 -8.02 19.81 4.23
C GLY A 33 -6.90 19.08 3.50
N ASP A 34 -6.91 17.76 3.57
CA ASP A 34 -5.97 16.90 2.85
C ASP A 34 -6.27 16.91 1.35
N PHE A 35 -5.22 16.91 0.54
CA PHE A 35 -5.31 16.84 -0.92
C PHE A 35 -6.13 15.63 -1.42
N MET A 36 -6.21 14.55 -0.66
CA MET A 36 -7.02 13.37 -1.01
C MET A 36 -8.51 13.67 -1.10
N ARG A 37 -9.00 14.71 -0.42
CA ARG A 37 -10.38 15.20 -0.55
C ARG A 37 -10.69 15.74 -1.94
N THR A 38 -9.65 16.10 -2.70
CA THR A 38 -9.75 16.71 -4.04
C THR A 38 -9.40 15.75 -5.19
N ILE A 39 -9.13 14.47 -4.89
CA ILE A 39 -8.82 13.46 -5.91
C ILE A 39 -10.03 12.57 -6.14
N GLY A 40 -10.41 12.41 -7.41
CA GLY A 40 -11.49 11.50 -7.83
C GLY A 40 -11.07 10.02 -7.84
N PRO A 41 -12.05 9.13 -8.09
CA PRO A 41 -13.39 9.45 -8.60
C PRO A 41 -14.28 10.12 -7.55
N PHE A 42 -15.30 10.83 -8.01
CA PHE A 42 -16.22 11.57 -7.15
C PHE A 42 -17.65 11.06 -7.31
N GLU A 43 -18.41 11.05 -6.22
CA GLU A 43 -19.85 10.92 -6.16
C GLU A 43 -20.40 12.20 -5.52
N ASP A 44 -21.24 12.93 -6.24
CA ASP A 44 -21.82 14.23 -5.82
C ASP A 44 -20.79 15.24 -5.26
N GLY A 45 -19.57 15.22 -5.83
CA GLY A 45 -18.47 16.10 -5.42
C GLY A 45 -17.66 15.59 -4.23
N TYR A 46 -18.02 14.45 -3.63
CA TYR A 46 -17.28 13.82 -2.56
C TYR A 46 -16.30 12.76 -3.10
N SER A 47 -15.05 12.79 -2.63
CA SER A 47 -13.99 11.90 -3.10
C SER A 47 -14.17 10.48 -2.56
N LEU A 48 -14.33 9.50 -3.45
CA LEU A 48 -14.31 8.08 -3.06
C LEU A 48 -12.91 7.65 -2.58
N PHE A 49 -11.86 8.33 -3.01
CA PHE A 49 -10.51 8.07 -2.49
C PHE A 49 -10.41 8.48 -1.02
N TRP A 50 -10.97 9.64 -0.65
CA TRP A 50 -11.04 10.07 0.73
C TRP A 50 -11.92 9.14 1.58
N ALA A 51 -13.08 8.72 1.07
CA ALA A 51 -13.97 7.78 1.76
C ALA A 51 -13.25 6.49 2.19
N VAL A 52 -12.28 6.02 1.39
CA VAL A 52 -11.48 4.84 1.70
C VAL A 52 -10.30 5.17 2.61
N GLU A 53 -9.47 6.14 2.24
CA GLU A 53 -8.20 6.39 2.93
C GLU A 53 -8.35 7.27 4.18
N GLY A 54 -9.46 8.01 4.29
CA GLY A 54 -9.77 8.83 5.46
C GLY A 54 -10.51 8.11 6.59
N ARG A 55 -11.00 6.90 6.34
CA ARG A 55 -11.83 6.13 7.28
C ARG A 55 -11.13 5.87 8.62
N GLY A 56 -11.93 5.71 9.67
CA GLY A 56 -11.45 5.31 11.00
C GLY A 56 -10.65 6.37 11.74
N ARG A 57 -10.80 7.64 11.37
CA ARG A 57 -10.06 8.77 11.96
C ARG A 57 -10.97 9.83 12.54
N ARG A 58 -10.41 10.63 13.45
CA ARG A 58 -10.99 11.92 13.88
C ARG A 58 -10.27 13.04 13.15
N SER A 59 -11.00 13.94 12.48
CA SER A 59 -10.43 15.08 11.75
C SER A 59 -10.42 16.31 12.64
N ALA A 60 -9.24 16.93 12.78
CA ALA A 60 -9.07 18.24 13.39
C ALA A 60 -8.30 19.15 12.44
N THR A 61 -8.70 20.41 12.36
CA THR A 61 -8.01 21.39 11.53
C THR A 61 -6.96 22.18 12.32
N LEU A 62 -5.81 22.49 11.69
CA LEU A 62 -4.75 23.31 12.29
C LEU A 62 -3.79 23.84 11.21
N ASP A 63 -3.55 25.15 11.20
CA ASP A 63 -2.51 25.75 10.36
C ASP A 63 -1.13 25.69 11.04
N LEU A 64 -0.34 24.67 10.73
CA LEU A 64 1.02 24.45 11.24
C LEU A 64 2.05 25.48 10.77
N ARG A 65 1.72 26.32 9.83
CA ARG A 65 2.59 27.43 9.37
C ARG A 65 2.54 28.63 10.31
N ARG A 66 1.57 28.68 11.21
CA ARG A 66 1.37 29.74 12.19
C ARG A 66 1.97 29.33 13.54
N SER A 67 2.66 30.24 14.21
CA SER A 67 3.26 29.98 15.53
C SER A 67 2.24 29.48 16.55
N ARG A 68 1.04 30.07 16.58
CA ARG A 68 -0.03 29.61 17.47
C ARG A 68 -0.49 28.19 17.14
N GLY A 69 -0.54 27.83 15.85
CA GLY A 69 -0.82 26.44 15.40
C GLY A 69 0.28 25.47 15.85
N GLN A 70 1.54 25.88 15.77
CA GLN A 70 2.67 25.07 16.26
C GLN A 70 2.61 24.83 17.76
N ASP A 71 2.21 25.85 18.54
CA ASP A 71 2.01 25.74 20.00
C ASP A 71 0.91 24.73 20.33
N LEU A 72 -0.23 24.81 19.63
CA LEU A 72 -1.34 23.87 19.79
C LEU A 72 -0.96 22.45 19.36
N PHE A 73 -0.18 22.32 18.30
CA PHE A 73 0.32 21.01 17.87
C PHE A 73 1.20 20.36 18.95
N ARG A 74 2.11 21.12 19.59
CA ARG A 74 2.93 20.57 20.69
C ARG A 74 2.07 20.12 21.88
N GLN A 75 1.00 20.86 22.20
CA GLN A 75 0.05 20.45 23.23
C GLN A 75 -0.67 19.14 22.83
N LEU A 76 -1.15 19.05 21.61
CA LEU A 76 -1.78 17.82 21.12
C LEU A 76 -0.79 16.65 21.10
N ALA A 77 0.46 16.88 20.69
CA ALA A 77 1.52 15.87 20.63
C ALA A 77 1.83 15.25 22.01
N ALA A 78 1.61 15.98 23.12
CA ALA A 78 1.78 15.46 24.47
C ALA A 78 0.79 14.32 24.81
N HIS A 79 -0.29 14.19 24.07
CA HIS A 79 -1.30 13.12 24.20
C HIS A 79 -1.08 11.96 23.22
N ALA A 80 0.01 11.95 22.46
CA ALA A 80 0.26 10.95 21.42
C ALA A 80 1.38 9.99 21.78
N ASP A 81 1.36 8.83 21.14
CA ASP A 81 2.46 7.86 21.14
C ASP A 81 3.23 7.86 19.81
N VAL A 82 2.53 8.13 18.71
CA VAL A 82 3.06 8.10 17.35
C VAL A 82 2.63 9.35 16.59
N ILE A 83 3.55 9.93 15.84
CA ILE A 83 3.26 10.99 14.86
C ILE A 83 3.73 10.50 13.50
N CYS A 84 2.85 10.59 12.48
CA CYS A 84 3.15 10.25 11.09
C CYS A 84 3.17 11.52 10.23
N GLU A 85 4.28 11.77 9.53
CA GLU A 85 4.45 12.92 8.64
C GLU A 85 5.09 12.52 7.32
N ASN A 86 4.85 13.30 6.27
CA ASN A 86 5.52 13.16 4.98
C ASN A 86 5.80 14.52 4.30
N PHE A 87 6.14 15.51 5.09
CA PHE A 87 6.60 16.80 4.60
C PHE A 87 7.97 16.70 3.95
N ARG A 88 8.41 17.77 3.33
CA ARG A 88 9.80 17.86 2.89
C ARG A 88 10.72 17.86 4.11
N PRO A 89 11.89 17.19 4.02
CA PRO A 89 12.87 17.22 5.09
C PRO A 89 13.19 18.66 5.52
N GLY A 90 13.20 18.93 6.83
CA GLY A 90 13.40 20.25 7.41
C GLY A 90 12.14 21.04 7.70
N THR A 91 10.99 20.69 7.11
CA THR A 91 9.74 21.46 7.31
C THR A 91 9.26 21.44 8.77
N MET A 92 9.30 20.29 9.44
CA MET A 92 8.92 20.21 10.86
C MET A 92 9.88 21.00 11.76
N GLU A 93 11.14 20.97 11.43
CA GLU A 93 12.20 21.74 12.12
C GLU A 93 11.98 23.26 11.96
N GLU A 94 11.66 23.73 10.76
CA GLU A 94 11.30 25.14 10.49
C GLU A 94 10.07 25.58 11.28
N TRP A 95 9.13 24.67 11.53
CA TRP A 95 7.93 24.93 12.31
C TRP A 95 8.11 24.69 13.81
N HIS A 96 9.32 24.40 14.28
CA HIS A 96 9.61 24.10 15.69
C HIS A 96 8.73 22.99 16.30
N ILE A 97 8.44 21.96 15.47
CA ILE A 97 7.72 20.74 15.84
C ILE A 97 8.47 19.49 15.34
N GLY A 98 9.79 19.64 15.14
CA GLY A 98 10.68 18.55 14.75
C GLY A 98 11.05 17.63 15.91
N PRO A 99 11.89 16.61 15.65
CA PRO A 99 12.26 15.62 16.68
C PRO A 99 12.88 16.19 17.95
N ALA A 100 13.57 17.35 17.84
CA ALA A 100 14.19 18.02 18.98
C ALA A 100 13.22 18.83 19.82
N ASP A 101 12.05 19.16 19.28
CA ASP A 101 11.03 20.01 19.91
C ASP A 101 9.92 19.23 20.59
N LEU A 102 9.91 17.90 20.39
CA LEU A 102 8.86 16.97 20.85
C LEU A 102 9.39 16.06 21.96
N ASP A 103 8.45 15.43 22.70
CA ASP A 103 8.80 14.48 23.76
C ASP A 103 9.63 13.31 23.16
N PRO A 104 10.81 12.99 23.72
CA PRO A 104 11.66 11.89 23.24
C PRO A 104 11.03 10.50 23.39
N ARG A 105 9.89 10.38 24.08
CA ARG A 105 9.09 9.15 24.14
C ARG A 105 8.25 8.91 22.89
N LEU A 106 8.00 9.93 22.08
CA LEU A 106 7.24 9.82 20.85
C LEU A 106 7.95 8.96 19.81
N VAL A 107 7.18 8.17 19.08
CA VAL A 107 7.64 7.52 17.85
C VAL A 107 7.28 8.45 16.69
N LEU A 108 8.26 9.00 16.03
CA LEU A 108 8.07 9.91 14.91
C LEU A 108 8.37 9.20 13.59
N VAL A 109 7.34 8.95 12.78
CA VAL A 109 7.46 8.36 11.44
C VAL A 109 7.56 9.46 10.43
N ARG A 110 8.69 9.50 9.70
CA ARG A 110 9.02 10.52 8.70
C ARG A 110 9.22 9.88 7.33
N ILE A 111 8.27 10.09 6.43
CA ILE A 111 8.30 9.51 5.09
C ILE A 111 8.59 10.60 4.06
N SER A 112 9.59 10.38 3.21
CA SER A 112 9.84 11.23 2.06
C SER A 112 10.27 10.40 0.85
N VAL A 113 10.37 11.00 -0.32
CA VAL A 113 10.77 10.24 -1.52
C VAL A 113 12.17 9.67 -1.39
N PHE A 114 13.11 10.48 -0.83
CA PHE A 114 14.54 10.15 -0.79
C PHE A 114 15.11 9.99 0.63
N GLY A 115 14.30 10.02 1.68
CA GLY A 115 14.74 10.00 3.07
C GLY A 115 15.08 11.41 3.60
N GLN A 116 15.36 11.49 4.91
CA GLN A 116 15.62 12.77 5.59
C GLN A 116 17.04 13.31 5.32
N ASN A 117 17.93 12.50 4.79
CA ASN A 117 19.34 12.86 4.56
C ASN A 117 19.80 12.45 3.16
N GLY A 118 21.08 12.79 2.84
CA GLY A 118 21.69 12.48 1.56
C GLY A 118 21.49 13.55 0.48
N PRO A 119 22.19 13.41 -0.65
CA PRO A 119 22.28 14.47 -1.67
C PRO A 119 20.98 14.74 -2.44
N LYS A 120 19.97 13.90 -2.26
CA LYS A 120 18.67 14.02 -2.91
C LYS A 120 17.52 14.31 -1.95
N ALA A 121 17.77 14.42 -0.65
CA ALA A 121 16.72 14.59 0.36
C ALA A 121 15.75 15.75 0.04
N GLN A 122 16.26 16.87 -0.46
CA GLN A 122 15.45 18.04 -0.81
C GLN A 122 14.76 17.98 -2.18
N ARG A 123 14.95 16.91 -2.96
CA ARG A 123 14.29 16.79 -4.26
C ARG A 123 12.80 16.56 -4.09
N PRO A 124 11.96 17.28 -4.85
CA PRO A 124 10.52 17.01 -4.87
C PRO A 124 10.23 15.66 -5.55
N GLY A 125 9.17 15.01 -5.12
CA GLY A 125 8.71 13.79 -5.75
C GLY A 125 7.46 13.23 -5.10
N LEU A 126 6.95 12.17 -5.71
CA LEU A 126 5.78 11.41 -5.32
C LEU A 126 6.07 9.92 -5.58
N ASP A 127 5.07 9.06 -5.38
CA ASP A 127 5.12 7.62 -5.62
C ASP A 127 5.90 7.21 -6.90
N ARG A 128 5.60 7.83 -8.04
CA ARG A 128 6.27 7.49 -9.32
C ARG A 128 7.79 7.64 -9.27
N MET A 129 8.30 8.63 -8.53
CA MET A 129 9.73 8.83 -8.34
C MET A 129 10.30 7.75 -7.43
N GLY A 130 9.56 7.33 -6.39
CA GLY A 130 9.91 6.19 -5.54
C GLY A 130 10.01 4.88 -6.34
N ILE A 131 8.98 4.57 -7.13
CA ILE A 131 8.94 3.38 -8.00
C ILE A 131 10.07 3.42 -9.06
N GLY A 132 10.27 4.57 -9.70
CA GLY A 132 11.28 4.75 -10.75
C GLY A 132 12.70 4.64 -10.21
N TYR A 133 13.00 5.41 -9.16
CA TYR A 133 14.33 5.44 -8.56
C TYR A 133 14.67 4.14 -7.83
N GLY A 134 13.66 3.48 -7.26
CA GLY A 134 13.79 2.17 -6.62
C GLY A 134 13.98 1.00 -7.58
N GLY A 135 13.83 1.20 -8.90
CA GLY A 135 14.08 0.18 -9.92
C GLY A 135 12.88 -0.64 -10.38
N LEU A 136 11.76 -0.65 -9.64
CA LEU A 136 10.59 -1.47 -9.99
C LEU A 136 9.98 -1.07 -11.33
N MET A 137 9.91 0.22 -11.64
CA MET A 137 9.39 0.71 -12.93
C MET A 137 10.21 0.16 -14.11
N TYR A 138 11.54 0.08 -13.96
CA TYR A 138 12.40 -0.48 -15.00
C TYR A 138 12.11 -1.96 -15.26
N LEU A 139 11.76 -2.72 -14.23
CA LEU A 139 11.48 -4.15 -14.30
C LEU A 139 10.04 -4.49 -14.71
N THR A 140 9.14 -3.49 -14.75
CA THR A 140 7.71 -3.70 -15.04
C THR A 140 7.42 -3.41 -16.51
N GLY A 141 6.75 -4.35 -17.19
CA GLY A 141 6.37 -4.28 -18.61
C GLY A 141 7.03 -5.36 -19.45
N TYR A 142 6.75 -5.33 -20.76
CA TYR A 142 7.32 -6.27 -21.73
C TYR A 142 8.67 -5.78 -22.26
N PRO A 143 9.55 -6.67 -22.73
CA PRO A 143 10.90 -6.32 -23.20
C PRO A 143 10.91 -5.21 -24.24
N ASP A 144 10.03 -5.29 -25.23
CA ASP A 144 9.97 -4.40 -26.39
C ASP A 144 9.05 -3.18 -26.18
N SER A 145 8.68 -2.89 -24.94
CA SER A 145 7.82 -1.76 -24.58
C SER A 145 8.52 -0.79 -23.61
N PRO A 146 8.08 0.46 -23.55
CA PRO A 146 8.52 1.37 -22.49
C PRO A 146 8.26 0.79 -21.11
N PRO A 147 9.05 1.16 -20.08
CA PRO A 147 8.75 0.82 -18.69
C PRO A 147 7.35 1.26 -18.28
N VAL A 148 6.63 0.41 -17.54
CA VAL A 148 5.27 0.66 -17.09
C VAL A 148 5.24 0.74 -15.57
N ARG A 149 4.47 1.68 -15.01
CA ARG A 149 4.22 1.70 -13.58
C ARG A 149 3.16 0.65 -13.20
N PRO A 150 3.19 0.08 -11.98
CA PRO A 150 2.05 -0.66 -11.43
C PRO A 150 0.76 0.17 -11.42
N GLY A 151 -0.39 -0.48 -11.46
CA GLY A 151 -1.70 0.17 -11.52
C GLY A 151 -2.05 1.03 -10.30
N VAL A 152 -1.38 0.81 -9.16
CA VAL A 152 -1.59 1.52 -7.89
C VAL A 152 -0.30 2.23 -7.43
N THR A 153 -0.39 3.07 -6.40
CA THR A 153 0.73 3.82 -5.80
C THR A 153 1.53 2.93 -4.84
N VAL A 154 2.25 1.96 -5.40
CA VAL A 154 2.90 0.86 -4.66
C VAL A 154 3.93 1.35 -3.64
N SER A 155 4.74 2.36 -3.96
CA SER A 155 5.77 2.81 -3.03
C SER A 155 5.18 3.52 -1.81
N ASP A 156 4.08 4.26 -1.97
CA ASP A 156 3.38 4.89 -0.86
C ASP A 156 2.80 3.84 0.10
N TYR A 157 2.02 2.89 -0.43
CA TYR A 157 1.41 1.82 0.36
C TYR A 157 2.45 0.93 1.04
N LEU A 158 3.47 0.51 0.31
CA LEU A 158 4.53 -0.35 0.85
C LEU A 158 5.34 0.34 1.94
N THR A 159 5.69 1.62 1.73
CA THR A 159 6.41 2.40 2.75
C THR A 159 5.54 2.62 3.99
N GLY A 160 4.27 2.97 3.80
CA GLY A 160 3.31 3.10 4.90
C GLY A 160 3.19 1.82 5.74
N ALA A 161 3.09 0.66 5.08
CA ALA A 161 3.02 -0.64 5.76
C ALA A 161 4.30 -0.97 6.54
N PHE A 162 5.48 -0.79 5.95
CA PHE A 162 6.74 -0.98 6.67
C PHE A 162 6.89 0.00 7.84
N CYS A 163 6.43 1.23 7.69
CA CYS A 163 6.48 2.22 8.76
C CYS A 163 5.52 1.89 9.90
N ALA A 164 4.32 1.39 9.63
CA ALA A 164 3.39 0.93 10.66
C ALA A 164 4.01 -0.23 11.48
N GLN A 165 4.62 -1.21 10.81
CA GLN A 165 5.36 -2.28 11.47
C GLN A 165 6.51 -1.75 12.34
N ALA A 166 7.30 -0.80 11.81
CA ALA A 166 8.42 -0.20 12.55
C ALA A 166 7.93 0.61 13.76
N ALA A 167 6.79 1.33 13.64
CA ALA A 167 6.20 2.07 14.73
C ALA A 167 5.77 1.14 15.88
N VAL A 168 5.09 0.02 15.59
CA VAL A 168 4.73 -0.99 16.61
C VAL A 168 5.98 -1.57 17.27
N ALA A 169 7.04 -1.89 16.50
CA ALA A 169 8.28 -2.38 17.04
C ALA A 169 8.98 -1.36 17.97
N ALA A 170 8.92 -0.07 17.61
CA ALA A 170 9.46 1.01 18.43
C ALA A 170 8.66 1.20 19.73
N LEU A 171 7.33 1.15 19.68
CA LEU A 171 6.48 1.17 20.86
C LEU A 171 6.75 -0.02 21.78
N TYR A 172 6.85 -1.21 21.24
CA TYR A 172 7.22 -2.41 22.01
C TYR A 172 8.58 -2.27 22.69
N ALA A 173 9.59 -1.73 21.96
CA ALA A 173 10.92 -1.50 22.54
C ALA A 173 10.89 -0.45 23.65
N ARG A 174 10.09 0.61 23.48
CA ARG A 174 9.89 1.68 24.47
C ARG A 174 9.25 1.16 25.75
N ASP A 175 8.13 0.45 25.62
CA ASP A 175 7.26 0.13 26.74
C ASP A 175 7.56 -1.24 27.37
N ALA A 176 7.67 -2.30 26.55
CA ALA A 176 7.84 -3.68 27.04
C ALA A 176 9.30 -4.07 27.26
N ARG A 177 10.26 -3.47 26.50
CA ARG A 177 11.70 -3.77 26.65
C ARG A 177 12.44 -2.73 27.49
N GLY A 178 11.72 -1.74 28.06
CA GLY A 178 12.26 -0.77 28.99
C GLY A 178 13.24 0.24 28.39
N ARG A 179 13.19 0.48 27.07
CA ARG A 179 14.03 1.50 26.43
C ARG A 179 13.71 2.91 26.96
N GLY A 180 12.42 3.17 27.31
CA GLY A 180 11.95 4.43 27.87
C GLY A 180 11.85 5.58 26.89
N THR A 181 12.48 5.49 25.71
CA THR A 181 12.41 6.48 24.64
C THR A 181 11.77 5.89 23.40
N GLY A 182 11.11 6.74 22.61
CA GLY A 182 10.58 6.40 21.30
C GLY A 182 11.68 6.24 20.23
N ALA A 183 11.33 6.49 18.99
CA ALA A 183 12.26 6.41 17.89
C ALA A 183 11.88 7.40 16.78
N VAL A 184 12.85 7.92 16.06
CA VAL A 184 12.63 8.59 14.78
C VAL A 184 12.84 7.55 13.68
N ILE A 185 11.78 7.28 12.90
CA ILE A 185 11.78 6.34 11.79
C ILE A 185 11.89 7.15 10.51
N ASP A 186 13.06 7.11 9.88
CA ASP A 186 13.32 7.73 8.57
C ASP A 186 13.08 6.70 7.47
N ALA A 187 12.09 6.95 6.61
CA ALA A 187 11.72 6.06 5.53
C ALA A 187 11.66 6.77 4.18
N SER A 188 12.28 6.16 3.17
CA SER A 188 12.19 6.65 1.80
C SER A 188 11.29 5.79 0.93
N LEU A 189 10.50 6.43 0.03
CA LEU A 189 9.63 5.70 -0.90
C LEU A 189 10.45 4.75 -1.79
N TYR A 190 11.61 5.17 -2.28
CA TYR A 190 12.44 4.30 -3.09
C TYR A 190 13.07 3.16 -2.29
N GLY A 191 13.34 3.37 -1.01
CA GLY A 191 13.94 2.35 -0.13
C GLY A 191 13.01 1.16 0.10
N SER A 192 11.70 1.40 0.21
CA SER A 192 10.71 0.32 0.28
C SER A 192 10.71 -0.53 -0.99
N ILE A 193 10.85 0.09 -2.15
CA ILE A 193 10.96 -0.59 -3.43
C ILE A 193 12.27 -1.40 -3.51
N LEU A 194 13.42 -0.81 -3.13
CA LEU A 194 14.70 -1.54 -3.08
C LEU A 194 14.60 -2.79 -2.21
N ARG A 195 13.86 -2.72 -1.10
CA ARG A 195 13.71 -3.86 -0.18
C ARG A 195 13.06 -5.08 -0.82
N ILE A 196 12.21 -4.88 -1.84
CA ILE A 196 11.47 -5.96 -2.52
C ILE A 196 12.03 -6.33 -3.88
N LEU A 197 13.19 -5.81 -4.30
CA LEU A 197 13.81 -6.14 -5.60
C LEU A 197 14.44 -7.54 -5.65
N GLU A 198 14.16 -8.41 -4.71
CA GLU A 198 14.65 -9.80 -4.66
C GLU A 198 16.19 -9.88 -4.78
N TRP A 199 16.69 -10.71 -5.69
CA TRP A 199 18.10 -10.96 -5.95
C TRP A 199 18.77 -9.93 -6.87
N THR A 200 18.04 -8.94 -7.39
CA THR A 200 18.48 -8.05 -8.50
C THR A 200 19.81 -7.36 -8.22
N ILE A 201 19.98 -6.80 -7.02
CA ILE A 201 21.21 -6.10 -6.63
C ILE A 201 22.37 -7.09 -6.46
N ALA A 202 22.14 -8.24 -5.83
CA ALA A 202 23.17 -9.26 -5.62
C ALA A 202 23.67 -9.86 -6.93
N ALA A 203 22.77 -10.06 -7.90
CA ALA A 203 23.15 -10.56 -9.22
C ALA A 203 23.99 -9.55 -10.01
N TYR A 204 23.67 -8.27 -9.89
CA TYR A 204 24.49 -7.22 -10.49
C TYR A 204 25.89 -7.17 -9.85
N ASP A 205 25.96 -7.17 -8.53
CA ASP A 205 27.23 -7.10 -7.77
C ASP A 205 28.14 -8.30 -8.10
N ARG A 206 27.58 -9.50 -8.09
CA ARG A 206 28.37 -10.74 -8.22
C ARG A 206 28.63 -11.18 -9.65
N LEU A 207 27.73 -10.88 -10.57
CA LEU A 207 27.73 -11.45 -11.93
C LEU A 207 27.65 -10.38 -13.02
N GLY A 208 27.50 -9.09 -12.67
CA GLY A 208 27.30 -8.00 -13.62
C GLY A 208 25.95 -8.08 -14.38
N ILE A 209 25.01 -8.88 -13.90
CA ILE A 209 23.72 -9.07 -14.55
C ILE A 209 22.82 -7.86 -14.30
N VAL A 210 22.44 -7.17 -15.36
CA VAL A 210 21.39 -6.15 -15.34
C VAL A 210 20.07 -6.80 -15.68
N ARG A 211 19.22 -7.06 -14.67
CA ARG A 211 17.89 -7.65 -14.85
C ARG A 211 17.05 -6.79 -15.78
N GLN A 212 16.37 -7.39 -16.72
CA GLN A 212 15.50 -6.73 -17.71
C GLN A 212 14.02 -6.99 -17.41
N ARG A 213 13.14 -6.29 -18.13
CA ARG A 213 11.70 -6.59 -18.15
C ARG A 213 11.43 -7.88 -18.88
N GLU A 214 10.51 -8.67 -18.38
CA GLU A 214 10.16 -9.98 -18.95
C GLU A 214 8.64 -10.19 -19.05
N GLY A 215 7.87 -9.10 -18.91
CA GLY A 215 6.42 -9.20 -18.88
C GLY A 215 5.93 -10.00 -17.68
N ASN A 216 5.15 -11.02 -17.95
CA ASN A 216 4.59 -11.93 -16.93
C ASN A 216 5.46 -13.17 -16.68
N ARG A 217 6.63 -13.28 -17.31
CA ARG A 217 7.50 -14.45 -17.25
C ARG A 217 8.61 -14.32 -16.22
N LEU A 218 9.20 -15.44 -15.89
CA LEU A 218 10.45 -15.52 -15.12
C LEU A 218 11.54 -16.16 -15.99
N PRO A 219 12.80 -15.67 -15.92
CA PRO A 219 13.87 -16.13 -16.79
C PRO A 219 14.23 -17.60 -16.63
N ASN A 220 13.94 -18.17 -15.48
CA ASN A 220 14.34 -19.51 -15.08
C ASN A 220 13.16 -20.46 -14.83
N SER A 221 11.95 -20.12 -15.29
CA SER A 221 10.75 -20.90 -15.03
C SER A 221 9.76 -20.83 -16.19
N ALA A 222 9.40 -22.00 -16.75
CA ALA A 222 8.37 -22.15 -17.76
C ALA A 222 7.69 -23.53 -17.65
N PRO A 223 6.38 -23.67 -18.03
CA PRO A 223 5.49 -22.59 -18.44
C PRO A 223 5.06 -21.72 -17.26
N LEU A 224 5.06 -20.43 -17.49
CA LEU A 224 4.58 -19.40 -16.56
C LEU A 224 4.27 -18.14 -17.36
N ASP A 225 2.99 -17.77 -17.49
CA ASP A 225 2.54 -16.57 -18.20
C ASP A 225 1.07 -16.27 -17.86
N ASN A 226 0.57 -15.16 -18.39
CA ASN A 226 -0.85 -14.86 -18.48
C ASN A 226 -1.35 -15.19 -19.90
N TYR A 227 -2.22 -16.17 -20.01
CA TYR A 227 -2.70 -16.69 -21.29
C TYR A 227 -4.07 -16.13 -21.65
N PRO A 228 -4.33 -15.82 -22.94
CA PRO A 228 -5.65 -15.36 -23.40
C PRO A 228 -6.67 -16.48 -23.36
N THR A 229 -7.95 -16.12 -23.15
CA THR A 229 -9.10 -17.04 -23.14
C THR A 229 -10.15 -16.63 -24.17
N ALA A 230 -11.06 -17.54 -24.52
CA ALA A 230 -12.09 -17.30 -25.54
C ALA A 230 -13.09 -16.18 -25.16
N ASP A 231 -13.29 -15.94 -23.87
CA ASP A 231 -14.17 -14.89 -23.32
C ASP A 231 -13.46 -13.53 -23.14
N GLY A 232 -12.26 -13.36 -23.76
CA GLY A 232 -11.50 -12.11 -23.76
C GLY A 232 -10.82 -11.80 -22.43
N ARG A 233 -10.70 -12.78 -21.53
CA ARG A 233 -9.98 -12.66 -20.25
C ARG A 233 -8.55 -13.15 -20.37
N TYR A 234 -7.81 -13.01 -19.28
CA TYR A 234 -6.48 -13.60 -19.11
C TYR A 234 -6.45 -14.50 -17.88
N ILE A 235 -5.78 -15.64 -18.03
CA ILE A 235 -5.60 -16.59 -16.94
C ILE A 235 -4.10 -16.82 -16.69
N CYS A 236 -3.69 -16.66 -15.45
CA CYS A 236 -2.33 -16.94 -14.99
C CYS A 236 -2.21 -18.44 -14.68
N ILE A 237 -1.25 -19.12 -15.29
CA ILE A 237 -0.89 -20.52 -14.99
C ILE A 237 0.57 -20.58 -14.62
N VAL A 238 0.88 -21.20 -13.46
CA VAL A 238 2.25 -21.37 -12.96
C VAL A 238 2.58 -22.85 -12.87
N ALA A 239 3.27 -23.38 -13.86
CA ALA A 239 3.62 -24.79 -13.94
C ALA A 239 5.10 -25.05 -14.23
N GLY A 240 5.99 -24.18 -13.75
CA GLY A 240 7.43 -24.28 -14.00
C GLY A 240 8.12 -25.48 -13.33
N SER A 241 7.66 -25.95 -12.15
CA SER A 241 8.24 -27.16 -11.53
C SER A 241 7.91 -28.42 -12.33
N ASP A 242 8.76 -29.47 -12.25
CA ASP A 242 8.52 -30.72 -12.98
C ASP A 242 7.18 -31.36 -12.60
N ALA A 243 6.82 -31.33 -11.32
CA ALA A 243 5.55 -31.86 -10.84
C ALA A 243 4.35 -31.08 -11.41
N ASN A 244 4.38 -29.75 -11.37
CA ASN A 244 3.28 -28.92 -11.86
C ASN A 244 3.20 -28.99 -13.40
N PHE A 245 4.33 -29.11 -14.08
CA PHE A 245 4.36 -29.30 -15.52
C PHE A 245 3.68 -30.62 -15.95
N ALA A 246 4.02 -31.73 -15.29
CA ALA A 246 3.37 -33.01 -15.55
C ALA A 246 1.86 -32.98 -15.27
N ARG A 247 1.41 -32.25 -14.24
CA ARG A 247 -0.01 -32.03 -13.93
C ARG A 247 -0.71 -31.20 -15.02
N LEU A 248 -0.05 -30.12 -15.48
CA LEU A 248 -0.56 -29.29 -16.57
C LEU A 248 -0.66 -30.09 -17.88
N CYS A 249 0.36 -30.86 -18.24
CA CYS A 249 0.30 -31.73 -19.40
C CYS A 249 -0.88 -32.70 -19.34
N ARG A 250 -1.17 -33.27 -18.17
CA ARG A 250 -2.34 -34.13 -17.97
C ARG A 250 -3.63 -33.35 -18.11
N ALA A 251 -3.72 -32.13 -17.57
CA ALA A 251 -4.89 -31.25 -17.69
C ALA A 251 -5.17 -30.86 -19.13
N MET A 252 -4.12 -30.71 -19.93
CA MET A 252 -4.20 -30.39 -21.37
C MET A 252 -4.45 -31.62 -22.25
N ASP A 253 -4.41 -32.85 -21.71
CA ASP A 253 -4.35 -34.11 -22.46
C ASP A 253 -3.15 -34.18 -23.44
N ARG A 254 -1.99 -33.73 -22.96
CA ARG A 254 -0.74 -33.61 -23.71
C ARG A 254 0.44 -34.23 -22.96
N LEU A 255 0.24 -35.47 -22.45
CA LEU A 255 1.27 -36.16 -21.63
C LEU A 255 2.60 -36.39 -22.38
N GLU A 256 2.58 -36.49 -23.70
CA GLU A 256 3.78 -36.65 -24.53
C GLU A 256 4.77 -35.50 -24.37
N LEU A 257 4.33 -34.31 -23.94
CA LEU A 257 5.21 -33.18 -23.68
C LEU A 257 6.17 -33.43 -22.51
N THR A 258 5.84 -34.35 -21.61
CA THR A 258 6.74 -34.69 -20.49
C THR A 258 7.95 -35.52 -20.94
N GLU A 259 7.87 -36.15 -22.11
CA GLU A 259 8.92 -36.95 -22.70
C GLU A 259 9.69 -36.19 -23.82
N ASP A 260 9.20 -35.02 -24.24
CA ASP A 260 9.86 -34.20 -25.25
C ASP A 260 11.18 -33.66 -24.69
N PRO A 261 12.32 -33.92 -25.37
CA PRO A 261 13.64 -33.48 -24.90
C PRO A 261 13.76 -31.98 -24.64
N ARG A 262 12.91 -31.16 -25.24
CA ARG A 262 12.87 -29.71 -25.01
C ARG A 262 12.26 -29.33 -23.65
N PHE A 263 11.51 -30.24 -22.99
CA PHE A 263 10.69 -29.93 -21.82
C PHE A 263 10.91 -30.85 -20.62
N THR A 264 11.77 -31.84 -20.69
CA THR A 264 11.95 -32.86 -19.64
C THR A 264 12.47 -32.31 -18.33
N THR A 265 13.17 -31.19 -18.33
CA THR A 265 13.66 -30.52 -17.10
C THR A 265 13.26 -29.07 -17.08
N LEU A 266 13.23 -28.47 -15.86
CA LEU A 266 12.99 -27.04 -15.68
C LEU A 266 13.92 -26.16 -16.54
N ALA A 267 15.20 -26.49 -16.60
CA ALA A 267 16.18 -25.74 -17.38
C ALA A 267 15.89 -25.82 -18.90
N GLN A 268 15.49 -26.98 -19.39
CA GLN A 268 15.10 -27.15 -20.80
C GLN A 268 13.82 -26.39 -21.12
N ARG A 269 12.79 -26.41 -20.22
CA ARG A 269 11.58 -25.62 -20.40
C ARG A 269 11.88 -24.12 -20.40
N ALA A 270 12.71 -23.64 -19.49
CA ALA A 270 13.15 -22.25 -19.46
C ALA A 270 13.85 -21.82 -20.74
N ALA A 271 14.74 -22.67 -21.27
CA ALA A 271 15.43 -22.42 -22.55
C ALA A 271 14.47 -22.45 -23.76
N ASN A 272 13.33 -23.12 -23.67
CA ASN A 272 12.31 -23.24 -24.71
C ASN A 272 10.98 -22.55 -24.25
N ALA A 273 11.07 -21.48 -23.44
CA ALA A 273 9.93 -20.86 -22.82
C ALA A 273 8.88 -20.37 -23.83
N ASP A 274 9.30 -19.81 -24.98
CA ASP A 274 8.37 -19.34 -26.01
C ASP A 274 7.55 -20.49 -26.59
N VAL A 275 8.19 -21.64 -26.82
CA VAL A 275 7.51 -22.79 -27.39
C VAL A 275 6.50 -23.38 -26.43
N ILE A 276 6.90 -23.61 -25.19
CA ILE A 276 5.96 -24.22 -24.21
C ILE A 276 4.85 -23.26 -23.81
N ASN A 277 5.12 -21.97 -23.65
CA ASN A 277 4.07 -20.99 -23.38
C ASN A 277 3.13 -20.83 -24.59
N GLY A 278 3.63 -20.95 -25.83
CA GLY A 278 2.81 -20.99 -27.03
C GLY A 278 1.83 -22.17 -27.04
N ILE A 279 2.31 -23.38 -26.70
CA ILE A 279 1.43 -24.56 -26.57
C ILE A 279 0.34 -24.35 -25.53
N VAL A 280 0.67 -23.78 -24.38
CA VAL A 280 -0.33 -23.48 -23.34
C VAL A 280 -1.32 -22.42 -23.84
N ALA A 281 -0.85 -21.36 -24.52
CA ALA A 281 -1.71 -20.34 -25.11
C ALA A 281 -2.70 -20.91 -26.16
N GLU A 282 -2.24 -21.83 -27.02
CA GLU A 282 -3.08 -22.54 -27.98
C GLU A 282 -4.17 -23.38 -27.28
N TRP A 283 -3.85 -23.96 -26.12
CA TRP A 283 -4.81 -24.73 -25.34
C TRP A 283 -5.83 -23.84 -24.64
N THR A 284 -5.43 -22.66 -24.12
CA THR A 284 -6.32 -21.74 -23.40
C THR A 284 -7.22 -20.94 -24.34
N ALA A 285 -6.70 -20.48 -25.49
CA ALA A 285 -7.39 -19.55 -26.38
C ALA A 285 -8.82 -19.98 -26.82
N PRO A 286 -9.14 -21.26 -27.08
CA PRO A 286 -10.49 -21.69 -27.45
C PRO A 286 -11.42 -21.96 -26.26
N ARG A 287 -10.95 -21.76 -25.01
CA ARG A 287 -11.68 -22.09 -23.77
C ARG A 287 -11.98 -20.84 -22.94
N ASN A 288 -13.09 -20.86 -22.19
CA ASN A 288 -13.41 -19.81 -21.25
C ASN A 288 -12.53 -19.91 -19.97
N ALA A 289 -12.27 -18.79 -19.32
CA ALA A 289 -11.45 -18.73 -18.11
C ALA A 289 -11.94 -19.70 -17.02
N THR A 290 -13.26 -19.77 -16.77
CA THR A 290 -13.85 -20.66 -15.78
C THR A 290 -13.62 -22.16 -16.10
N GLU A 291 -13.68 -22.55 -17.37
CA GLU A 291 -13.42 -23.93 -17.80
C GLU A 291 -11.96 -24.32 -17.56
N ILE A 292 -11.02 -23.42 -17.91
CA ILE A 292 -9.59 -23.63 -17.70
C ILE A 292 -9.28 -23.74 -16.21
N GLU A 293 -9.85 -22.83 -15.41
CA GLU A 293 -9.66 -22.80 -13.96
C GLU A 293 -10.13 -24.10 -13.32
N ALA A 294 -11.36 -24.54 -13.64
CA ALA A 294 -11.89 -25.81 -13.14
C ALA A 294 -11.01 -27.01 -13.55
N THR A 295 -10.52 -27.05 -14.79
CA THR A 295 -9.64 -28.12 -15.29
C THR A 295 -8.29 -28.15 -14.56
N CYS A 296 -7.67 -26.98 -14.37
CA CYS A 296 -6.41 -26.85 -13.67
C CYS A 296 -6.53 -27.18 -12.19
N VAL A 297 -7.58 -26.68 -11.50
CA VAL A 297 -7.85 -26.99 -10.10
C VAL A 297 -8.06 -28.49 -9.89
N ALA A 298 -8.85 -29.16 -10.75
CA ALA A 298 -9.05 -30.61 -10.68
C ALA A 298 -7.75 -31.41 -10.86
N ALA A 299 -6.77 -30.86 -11.58
CA ALA A 299 -5.45 -31.45 -11.78
C ALA A 299 -4.39 -30.98 -10.77
N ASP A 300 -4.76 -30.17 -9.78
CA ASP A 300 -3.87 -29.59 -8.78
C ASP A 300 -2.73 -28.73 -9.44
N VAL A 301 -3.10 -27.94 -10.46
CA VAL A 301 -2.23 -26.97 -11.13
C VAL A 301 -2.54 -25.57 -10.60
N PRO A 302 -1.53 -24.80 -10.14
CA PRO A 302 -1.71 -23.41 -9.75
C PRO A 302 -2.23 -22.55 -10.90
N VAL A 303 -3.40 -21.98 -10.71
CA VAL A 303 -4.10 -21.17 -11.71
C VAL A 303 -4.91 -20.07 -11.04
N ALA A 304 -5.02 -18.91 -11.67
CA ALA A 304 -5.93 -17.84 -11.27
C ALA A 304 -6.30 -16.95 -12.46
N SER A 305 -7.55 -16.56 -12.56
CA SER A 305 -7.99 -15.53 -13.50
C SER A 305 -7.48 -14.15 -13.07
N ALA A 306 -7.17 -13.28 -14.04
CA ALA A 306 -6.91 -11.87 -13.77
C ALA A 306 -8.25 -11.18 -13.45
N TYR A 307 -8.57 -11.06 -12.17
CA TYR A 307 -9.86 -10.54 -11.71
C TYR A 307 -10.00 -9.04 -11.93
N THR A 308 -11.17 -8.63 -12.37
CA THR A 308 -11.64 -7.25 -12.28
C THR A 308 -12.21 -6.98 -10.89
N VAL A 309 -12.48 -5.71 -10.56
CA VAL A 309 -13.17 -5.38 -9.29
C VAL A 309 -14.57 -6.01 -9.21
N ALA A 310 -15.27 -6.17 -10.34
CA ALA A 310 -16.57 -6.83 -10.39
C ALA A 310 -16.46 -8.31 -10.01
N ASP A 311 -15.42 -9.00 -10.46
CA ASP A 311 -15.13 -10.38 -10.07
C ASP A 311 -14.84 -10.47 -8.57
N ILE A 312 -13.98 -9.58 -8.04
CA ILE A 312 -13.60 -9.55 -6.62
C ILE A 312 -14.83 -9.41 -5.72
N VAL A 313 -15.73 -8.48 -6.00
CA VAL A 313 -16.90 -8.23 -5.14
C VAL A 313 -18.00 -9.26 -5.25
N SER A 314 -17.96 -10.15 -6.23
CA SER A 314 -18.88 -11.27 -6.42
C SER A 314 -18.29 -12.64 -6.07
N ASP A 315 -17.01 -12.70 -5.73
CA ASP A 315 -16.28 -13.93 -5.45
C ASP A 315 -16.67 -14.53 -4.09
N GLU A 316 -16.94 -15.84 -4.07
CA GLU A 316 -17.36 -16.57 -2.86
C GLU A 316 -16.26 -16.61 -1.80
N GLN A 317 -14.98 -16.72 -2.18
CA GLN A 317 -13.85 -16.73 -1.25
C GLN A 317 -13.69 -15.37 -0.57
N VAL A 318 -13.79 -14.28 -1.35
CA VAL A 318 -13.72 -12.90 -0.84
C VAL A 318 -14.89 -12.66 0.13
N SER A 319 -16.09 -13.10 -0.23
CA SER A 319 -17.27 -12.99 0.62
C SER A 319 -17.15 -13.83 1.90
N ALA A 320 -16.77 -15.10 1.79
CA ALA A 320 -16.62 -16.01 2.94
C ALA A 320 -15.55 -15.55 3.93
N ARG A 321 -14.50 -14.90 3.44
CA ARG A 321 -13.45 -14.32 4.29
C ARG A 321 -13.82 -12.96 4.87
N GLY A 322 -14.81 -12.27 4.30
CA GLY A 322 -15.13 -10.89 4.66
C GLY A 322 -14.03 -9.92 4.28
N ASP A 323 -13.35 -10.14 3.15
CA ASP A 323 -12.26 -9.29 2.68
C ASP A 323 -12.78 -7.96 2.05
N VAL A 324 -14.09 -7.86 1.83
CA VAL A 324 -14.84 -6.64 1.50
C VAL A 324 -15.87 -6.40 2.60
N VAL A 325 -15.87 -5.19 3.18
CA VAL A 325 -16.78 -4.76 4.24
C VAL A 325 -17.61 -3.57 3.79
N THR A 326 -18.78 -3.39 4.40
CA THR A 326 -19.56 -2.15 4.25
C THR A 326 -19.19 -1.19 5.37
N VAL A 327 -18.80 0.02 5.02
CA VAL A 327 -18.50 1.12 5.94
C VAL A 327 -19.59 2.17 5.79
N GLU A 328 -20.14 2.63 6.90
CA GLU A 328 -21.10 3.73 6.91
C GLU A 328 -20.34 5.06 6.83
N ASP A 329 -20.33 5.64 5.63
CA ASP A 329 -19.71 6.95 5.39
C ASP A 329 -20.71 8.08 5.71
N PRO A 330 -20.29 9.17 6.40
CA PRO A 330 -21.21 10.22 6.82
C PRO A 330 -21.83 11.01 5.66
N VAL A 331 -21.25 10.94 4.46
CA VAL A 331 -21.72 11.67 3.28
C VAL A 331 -22.39 10.73 2.28
N LEU A 332 -21.78 9.57 2.01
CA LEU A 332 -22.22 8.62 0.99
C LEU A 332 -23.17 7.54 1.52
N GLY A 333 -23.30 7.39 2.86
CA GLY A 333 -23.99 6.22 3.44
C GLY A 333 -23.17 4.94 3.30
N PRO A 334 -23.80 3.76 3.06
CA PRO A 334 -23.10 2.49 3.03
C PRO A 334 -22.20 2.34 1.79
N VAL A 335 -20.88 2.25 1.99
CA VAL A 335 -19.88 2.06 0.94
C VAL A 335 -19.13 0.74 1.15
N ARG A 336 -19.09 -0.12 0.12
CA ARG A 336 -18.26 -1.33 0.17
C ARG A 336 -16.79 -0.97 -0.06
N GLN A 337 -15.93 -1.43 0.84
CA GLN A 337 -14.50 -1.14 0.82
C GLN A 337 -13.70 -2.40 1.20
N GLN A 338 -12.40 -2.41 0.91
CA GLN A 338 -11.51 -3.45 1.40
C GLN A 338 -11.49 -3.51 2.93
N ALA A 339 -11.56 -4.71 3.49
CA ALA A 339 -11.47 -4.92 4.93
C ALA A 339 -10.08 -4.57 5.50
N PRO A 340 -9.97 -4.25 6.80
CA PRO A 340 -8.67 -4.18 7.48
C PRO A 340 -7.84 -5.45 7.28
N PHE A 341 -6.55 -5.31 7.01
CA PHE A 341 -5.63 -6.41 6.75
C PHE A 341 -4.28 -6.19 7.47
N PRO A 342 -3.69 -7.27 8.07
CA PRO A 342 -4.19 -8.66 8.17
C PRO A 342 -5.28 -8.80 9.24
N ARG A 343 -6.12 -9.82 9.08
CA ARG A 343 -7.15 -10.16 10.07
C ARG A 343 -6.54 -10.93 11.24
N MET A 344 -6.72 -10.43 12.46
CA MET A 344 -6.31 -11.14 13.68
C MET A 344 -7.38 -12.16 14.09
N VAL A 345 -7.06 -13.45 14.00
CA VAL A 345 -7.99 -14.52 14.42
C VAL A 345 -8.12 -14.48 15.94
N GLY A 346 -9.38 -14.48 16.42
CA GLY A 346 -9.69 -14.41 17.86
C GLY A 346 -9.81 -12.98 18.43
N ALA A 347 -9.50 -11.94 17.66
CA ALA A 347 -9.85 -10.56 17.98
C ALA A 347 -11.18 -10.17 17.31
N PRO A 348 -11.99 -9.28 17.92
CA PRO A 348 -13.14 -8.72 17.23
C PRO A 348 -12.73 -8.07 15.90
N PRO A 349 -13.52 -8.26 14.83
CA PRO A 349 -13.25 -7.54 13.58
C PRO A 349 -13.41 -6.03 13.81
N VAL A 350 -12.40 -5.26 13.44
CA VAL A 350 -12.48 -3.80 13.44
C VAL A 350 -13.15 -3.39 12.14
N VAL A 351 -14.37 -2.85 12.21
CA VAL A 351 -14.99 -2.14 11.09
C VAL A 351 -14.73 -0.66 11.34
N PRO A 352 -13.91 0.00 10.52
CA PRO A 352 -13.62 1.42 10.71
C PRO A 352 -14.90 2.26 10.53
N SER A 353 -15.01 3.37 11.23
CA SER A 353 -15.99 4.41 10.92
C SER A 353 -15.73 5.00 9.55
N GLY A 354 -16.72 5.63 8.93
CA GLY A 354 -16.55 6.36 7.68
C GLY A 354 -15.51 7.47 7.79
N ALA A 355 -15.11 8.02 6.65
CA ALA A 355 -14.14 9.11 6.60
C ALA A 355 -14.79 10.40 7.11
N PRO A 356 -14.15 11.12 8.06
CA PRO A 356 -14.75 12.29 8.67
C PRO A 356 -14.83 13.48 7.71
N CYS A 357 -15.80 14.37 7.94
CA CYS A 357 -15.81 15.69 7.36
C CYS A 357 -14.62 16.52 7.87
N LEU A 358 -14.24 17.56 7.13
CA LEU A 358 -13.11 18.41 7.53
C LEU A 358 -13.41 19.12 8.87
N GLY A 359 -12.53 18.94 9.86
CA GLY A 359 -12.65 19.53 11.18
C GLY A 359 -13.83 19.02 12.01
N GLU A 360 -14.45 17.91 11.63
CA GLU A 360 -15.62 17.34 12.32
C GLU A 360 -15.41 17.17 13.81
N HIS A 361 -14.18 16.89 14.24
CA HIS A 361 -13.84 16.62 15.64
C HIS A 361 -13.07 17.77 16.32
N ASN A 362 -13.12 18.98 15.74
CA ASN A 362 -12.38 20.13 16.30
C ASN A 362 -12.71 20.37 17.77
N ARG A 363 -13.98 20.34 18.15
CA ARG A 363 -14.38 20.56 19.55
C ARG A 363 -13.81 19.47 20.47
N GLU A 364 -13.97 18.20 20.10
CA GLU A 364 -13.45 17.08 20.89
C GLU A 364 -11.94 17.16 21.09
N ILE A 365 -11.23 17.51 20.02
CA ILE A 365 -9.76 17.52 20.04
C ILE A 365 -9.24 18.77 20.76
N TRP A 366 -9.74 19.95 20.39
CA TRP A 366 -9.18 21.18 20.94
C TRP A 366 -9.73 21.56 22.32
N CYS A 367 -11.02 21.32 22.59
CA CYS A 367 -11.58 21.61 23.88
C CYS A 367 -11.46 20.43 24.87
N ASP A 368 -11.93 19.23 24.47
CA ASP A 368 -12.04 18.16 25.47
C ASP A 368 -10.69 17.46 25.71
N LEU A 369 -9.80 17.35 24.68
CA LEU A 369 -8.50 16.71 24.83
C LEU A 369 -7.39 17.71 25.17
N VAL A 370 -7.29 18.84 24.45
CA VAL A 370 -6.21 19.84 24.62
C VAL A 370 -6.55 20.84 25.71
N GLY A 371 -7.86 21.11 25.98
CA GLY A 371 -8.32 21.93 27.10
C GLY A 371 -8.57 23.39 26.76
N LEU A 372 -8.76 23.73 25.46
CA LEU A 372 -9.20 25.09 25.08
C LEU A 372 -10.64 25.32 25.52
N SER A 373 -10.97 26.57 25.87
CA SER A 373 -12.37 27.00 25.99
C SER A 373 -13.02 27.10 24.58
N GLU A 374 -14.34 27.05 24.55
CA GLU A 374 -15.10 27.24 23.31
C GLU A 374 -14.88 28.63 22.70
N ASP A 375 -14.71 29.65 23.54
CA ASP A 375 -14.40 31.02 23.09
C ASP A 375 -13.02 31.13 22.46
N GLU A 376 -12.00 30.43 23.00
CA GLU A 376 -10.67 30.35 22.40
C GLU A 376 -10.73 29.61 21.07
N LEU A 377 -11.44 28.47 20.98
CA LEU A 377 -11.61 27.73 19.74
C LEU A 377 -12.29 28.59 18.66
N ALA A 378 -13.37 29.30 19.04
CA ALA A 378 -14.07 30.21 18.13
C ALA A 378 -13.16 31.36 17.64
N GLY A 379 -12.33 31.92 18.51
CA GLY A 379 -11.32 32.93 18.15
C GLY A 379 -10.30 32.39 17.15
N LEU A 380 -9.76 31.20 17.40
CA LEU A 380 -8.79 30.55 16.50
C LEU A 380 -9.40 30.20 15.12
N ALA A 381 -10.66 29.79 15.10
CA ALA A 381 -11.39 29.54 13.85
C ALA A 381 -11.61 30.85 13.07
N ALA A 382 -11.96 31.94 13.72
CA ALA A 382 -12.09 33.25 13.08
C ALA A 382 -10.77 33.76 12.49
N GLU A 383 -9.64 33.40 13.10
CA GLU A 383 -8.30 33.71 12.60
C GLU A 383 -7.80 32.73 11.52
N GLY A 384 -8.54 31.66 11.25
CA GLY A 384 -8.17 30.60 10.30
C GLY A 384 -6.97 29.76 10.75
N ILE A 385 -6.78 29.62 12.08
CA ILE A 385 -5.75 28.78 12.68
C ILE A 385 -6.27 27.36 12.87
N VAL A 386 -7.56 27.24 13.22
CA VAL A 386 -8.30 25.99 13.38
C VAL A 386 -9.46 25.91 12.41
#